data_4531bbd94d93f654d5dd32e003000a66
#
_entry.id   4531bbd94d93f654d5dd32e003000a66
#
_cell.length_a   1.000
_cell.length_b   1.000
_cell.length_c   1.000
_cell.angle_alpha   90.00
_cell.angle_beta   90.00
_cell.angle_gamma   90.00
#
_symmetry.space_group_name_H-M   'P 1'
#
loop_
_entity.id
_entity.type
_entity.pdbx_description
1 polymer ?
#
loop_
_entity_poly.entity_id
_entity_poly.type
_entity_poly.pdbx_seq_one_letter_code
_entity_poly.pdbx_strand_id
1 'polypeptide(L)'
;MMYNTQQEAFYVYIILCHDDSYYIGLTDDLIRRFEEHVNGIYETCYTFKRRPLILKYYETIPFLKDSVERELQLKGWSKAKKTALIEGNFHKLQLLSQCNNFSHHKYKDLEKGLDSARPATLRLRSGQLRIGILGGGQLGRMLLQAAANYPVETFVMENDENCPAAHLCHHFTKGDISNFDDVYNFGKGLDAVTIEIESVNEDALEKLKNEGVKIYPKPSTLKIIKNKILQKQFYKDNEIPTSDFVITQNKADLQQHSSFLPAAHKIGVGGYDGRGVELMKTRADLERGFDAPSVLEKLIAVKKEIAVIIAVNDAGENAIYPSVDMVFDNRLNLLEYQISPADLRDKVLWKVEAIALKVVKDLKSPGIFAVELFVDHEDNVFVNETAPRVHNSGHHTIEANYSSQFDMLWRIMLGYPLGSTEHILPAAIVNLLGSDGYTGEAVYEGLNEILQIENVFVHIYGKKETRPGRKMGHITILSKEKQELIHQANRIKQTVKVKSVS
;
A
#
# COMPACT_ATOMS: atom_id res chain seq x y z
N MET A 1 36.04 17.22 -33.73
CA MET A 1 36.48 16.98 -32.36
C MET A 1 35.21 16.60 -31.57
N MET A 2 35.02 15.31 -31.31
CA MET A 2 33.97 14.81 -30.46
C MET A 2 34.45 14.92 -29.01
N TYR A 3 33.80 15.74 -28.23
CA TYR A 3 34.00 15.76 -26.78
C TYR A 3 33.34 14.54 -26.18
N ASN A 4 34.14 13.60 -25.72
CA ASN A 4 33.76 12.43 -24.96
C ASN A 4 33.55 12.88 -23.50
N THR A 5 32.32 13.27 -23.12
CA THR A 5 32.00 13.56 -21.73
C THR A 5 31.69 12.23 -21.05
N GLN A 6 32.73 11.51 -20.58
CA GLN A 6 32.52 10.52 -19.52
C GLN A 6 32.09 11.29 -18.27
N GLN A 7 30.86 11.02 -17.85
CA GLN A 7 30.31 11.56 -16.61
C GLN A 7 31.07 10.90 -15.46
N GLU A 8 31.99 11.63 -14.80
CA GLU A 8 32.73 11.15 -13.64
C GLU A 8 31.75 10.92 -12.51
N ALA A 9 31.52 9.66 -12.13
CA ALA A 9 30.74 9.29 -10.96
C ALA A 9 31.69 9.14 -9.76
N PHE A 10 31.30 9.66 -8.61
CA PHE A 10 32.04 9.53 -7.36
C PHE A 10 31.44 8.41 -6.51
N TYR A 11 32.30 7.70 -5.77
CA TYR A 11 31.90 6.59 -4.91
C TYR A 11 32.18 6.94 -3.45
N VAL A 12 31.14 6.92 -2.62
CA VAL A 12 31.28 6.93 -1.16
C VAL A 12 31.19 5.49 -0.69
N TYR A 13 32.17 5.02 0.09
CA TYR A 13 32.29 3.60 0.44
C TYR A 13 32.62 3.36 1.91
N ILE A 14 32.28 2.17 2.41
CA ILE A 14 32.55 1.72 3.78
C ILE A 14 33.36 0.42 3.74
N ILE A 15 34.52 0.44 4.39
CA ILE A 15 35.40 -0.73 4.58
C ILE A 15 35.28 -1.20 6.02
N LEU A 16 35.05 -2.49 6.23
CA LEU A 16 35.20 -3.16 7.52
C LEU A 16 36.66 -3.56 7.71
N CYS A 17 37.28 -3.15 8.80
CA CYS A 17 38.62 -3.50 9.22
C CYS A 17 38.64 -4.76 10.10
N HIS A 18 39.80 -5.41 10.25
CA HIS A 18 39.94 -6.62 11.06
C HIS A 18 39.60 -6.42 12.54
N ASP A 19 39.73 -5.20 13.05
CA ASP A 19 39.41 -4.80 14.42
C ASP A 19 37.92 -4.42 14.59
N ASP A 20 37.08 -4.81 13.62
CA ASP A 20 35.65 -4.55 13.58
C ASP A 20 35.27 -3.06 13.54
N SER A 21 36.23 -2.20 13.16
CA SER A 21 35.98 -0.79 12.90
C SER A 21 35.62 -0.52 11.43
N TYR A 22 34.90 0.58 11.19
CA TYR A 22 34.53 1.02 9.83
C TYR A 22 35.38 2.22 9.39
N TYR A 23 35.91 2.14 8.18
CA TYR A 23 36.53 3.25 7.46
C TYR A 23 35.58 3.74 6.38
N ILE A 24 35.42 5.05 6.26
CA ILE A 24 34.60 5.69 5.21
C ILE A 24 35.49 6.53 4.33
N GLY A 25 35.36 6.40 3.02
CA GLY A 25 36.10 7.14 2.04
C GLY A 25 35.29 7.55 0.83
N LEU A 26 35.86 8.47 0.06
CA LEU A 26 35.36 8.98 -1.20
C LEU A 26 36.43 8.79 -2.28
N THR A 27 36.02 8.39 -3.48
CA THR A 27 36.92 8.24 -4.65
C THR A 27 36.14 8.39 -5.97
N ASP A 28 36.85 8.68 -7.02
CA ASP A 28 36.40 8.60 -8.43
C ASP A 28 36.54 7.19 -9.01
N ASP A 29 37.42 6.36 -8.44
CA ASP A 29 37.65 4.98 -8.85
C ASP A 29 37.71 4.04 -7.63
N LEU A 30 36.59 3.31 -7.42
CA LEU A 30 36.37 2.46 -6.26
C LEU A 30 37.32 1.26 -6.25
N ILE A 31 37.55 0.64 -7.40
CA ILE A 31 38.37 -0.59 -7.49
C ILE A 31 39.83 -0.24 -7.19
N ARG A 32 40.39 0.71 -7.90
CA ARG A 32 41.77 1.20 -7.66
C ARG A 32 41.93 1.61 -6.20
N ARG A 33 40.99 2.40 -5.65
CA ARG A 33 41.12 2.90 -4.28
C ARG A 33 41.04 1.81 -3.23
N PHE A 34 40.21 0.79 -3.43
CA PHE A 34 40.13 -0.35 -2.53
C PHE A 34 41.38 -1.22 -2.59
N GLU A 35 41.96 -1.44 -3.76
CA GLU A 35 43.26 -2.13 -3.93
C GLU A 35 44.41 -1.37 -3.22
N GLU A 36 44.44 -0.05 -3.30
CA GLU A 36 45.41 0.77 -2.57
C GLU A 36 45.30 0.55 -1.04
N HIS A 37 44.09 0.44 -0.51
CA HIS A 37 43.89 0.12 0.90
C HIS A 37 44.33 -1.30 1.26
N VAL A 38 44.01 -2.30 0.45
CA VAL A 38 44.35 -3.71 0.68
C VAL A 38 45.89 -3.88 0.62
N ASN A 39 46.52 -3.28 -0.35
CA ASN A 39 47.98 -3.36 -0.54
C ASN A 39 48.77 -2.45 0.44
N GLY A 40 48.08 -1.55 1.14
CA GLY A 40 48.70 -0.66 2.11
C GLY A 40 49.65 0.37 1.47
N ILE A 41 49.27 0.95 0.34
CA ILE A 41 50.06 1.92 -0.38
C ILE A 41 50.36 3.17 0.47
N TYR A 42 49.43 3.55 1.34
CA TYR A 42 49.54 4.74 2.19
C TYR A 42 49.70 4.36 3.65
N GLU A 43 50.91 4.43 4.20
CA GLU A 43 51.26 4.04 5.57
C GLU A 43 50.50 4.89 6.65
N THR A 44 50.17 6.12 6.31
CA THR A 44 49.44 7.05 7.19
C THR A 44 47.92 6.83 7.19
N CYS A 45 47.40 5.99 6.29
CA CYS A 45 45.98 5.74 6.19
C CYS A 45 45.45 4.92 7.38
N TYR A 46 44.24 5.23 7.84
CA TYR A 46 43.58 4.55 8.95
C TYR A 46 43.53 3.02 8.79
N THR A 47 43.37 2.54 7.56
CA THR A 47 43.26 1.12 7.21
C THR A 47 44.62 0.38 7.21
N PHE A 48 45.76 1.09 7.15
CA PHE A 48 47.08 0.48 6.99
C PHE A 48 47.42 -0.57 8.05
N LYS A 49 47.15 -0.27 9.34
CA LYS A 49 47.41 -1.19 10.47
C LYS A 49 46.22 -2.08 10.81
N ARG A 50 45.13 -2.03 10.01
CA ARG A 50 43.86 -2.69 10.29
C ARG A 50 43.42 -3.69 9.22
N ARG A 51 44.38 -4.22 8.47
CA ARG A 51 44.17 -5.30 7.49
C ARG A 51 44.02 -6.66 8.18
N PRO A 52 43.27 -7.64 7.64
CA PRO A 52 42.57 -7.63 6.36
C PRO A 52 41.34 -6.71 6.34
N LEU A 53 40.97 -6.27 5.12
CA LEU A 53 39.91 -5.31 4.86
C LEU A 53 38.80 -5.94 4.01
N ILE A 54 37.55 -5.59 4.29
CA ILE A 54 36.39 -6.04 3.50
C ILE A 54 35.60 -4.81 3.08
N LEU A 55 35.39 -4.64 1.77
CA LEU A 55 34.43 -3.63 1.27
C LEU A 55 33.02 -4.08 1.58
N LYS A 56 32.28 -3.34 2.40
CA LYS A 56 30.94 -3.70 2.89
C LYS A 56 29.82 -2.93 2.20
N TYR A 57 30.11 -1.71 1.74
CA TYR A 57 29.10 -0.84 1.16
C TYR A 57 29.75 0.17 0.20
N TYR A 58 29.05 0.53 -0.85
CA TYR A 58 29.34 1.72 -1.65
C TYR A 58 28.05 2.27 -2.27
N GLU A 59 28.06 3.56 -2.57
CA GLU A 59 27.02 4.26 -3.31
C GLU A 59 27.67 5.19 -4.34
N THR A 60 27.00 5.37 -5.48
CA THR A 60 27.47 6.19 -6.59
C THR A 60 26.74 7.53 -6.57
N ILE A 61 27.48 8.63 -6.58
CA ILE A 61 26.94 9.99 -6.51
C ILE A 61 27.46 10.79 -7.72
N PRO A 62 26.57 11.44 -8.51
CA PRO A 62 26.97 12.11 -9.74
C PRO A 62 27.82 13.37 -9.55
N PHE A 63 27.72 14.03 -8.39
CA PHE A 63 28.36 15.33 -8.15
C PHE A 63 29.34 15.24 -6.98
N LEU A 64 30.55 15.79 -7.16
CA LEU A 64 31.59 15.81 -6.12
C LEU A 64 31.12 16.48 -4.82
N LYS A 65 30.39 17.59 -4.92
CA LYS A 65 29.88 18.29 -3.74
C LYS A 65 29.00 17.40 -2.87
N ASP A 66 28.04 16.73 -3.48
CA ASP A 66 27.09 15.87 -2.78
C ASP A 66 27.79 14.63 -2.19
N SER A 67 28.80 14.11 -2.88
CA SER A 67 29.61 12.97 -2.40
C SER A 67 30.47 13.34 -1.20
N VAL A 68 31.03 14.54 -1.15
CA VAL A 68 31.76 15.06 0.03
C VAL A 68 30.82 15.23 1.22
N GLU A 69 29.65 15.81 1.00
CA GLU A 69 28.63 15.98 2.07
C GLU A 69 28.19 14.61 2.60
N ARG A 70 28.03 13.63 1.72
CA ARG A 70 27.63 12.26 2.10
C ARG A 70 28.73 11.52 2.87
N GLU A 71 29.97 11.63 2.44
CA GLU A 71 31.12 11.08 3.16
C GLU A 71 31.21 11.64 4.58
N LEU A 72 31.11 12.95 4.75
CA LEU A 72 31.12 13.61 6.06
C LEU A 72 29.93 13.16 6.93
N GLN A 73 28.75 13.03 6.36
CA GLN A 73 27.57 12.51 7.03
C GLN A 73 27.82 11.10 7.58
N LEU A 74 28.31 10.17 6.73
CA LEU A 74 28.58 8.78 7.12
C LEU A 74 29.73 8.68 8.15
N LYS A 75 30.74 9.54 8.06
CA LYS A 75 31.81 9.62 9.10
C LYS A 75 31.26 9.96 10.47
N GLY A 76 30.29 10.88 10.55
CA GLY A 76 29.63 11.27 11.80
C GLY A 76 28.66 10.22 12.37
N TRP A 77 28.33 9.17 11.64
CA TRP A 77 27.39 8.15 12.11
C TRP A 77 28.01 7.19 13.13
N SER A 78 27.19 6.73 14.08
CA SER A 78 27.57 5.66 15.01
C SER A 78 27.80 4.34 14.28
N LYS A 79 28.50 3.39 14.89
CA LYS A 79 28.72 2.06 14.32
C LYS A 79 27.38 1.37 13.99
N ALA A 80 26.40 1.47 14.89
CA ALA A 80 25.07 0.90 14.68
C ALA A 80 24.34 1.46 13.43
N LYS A 81 24.47 2.77 13.16
CA LYS A 81 23.90 3.38 11.95
C LYS A 81 24.59 2.89 10.68
N LYS A 82 25.93 2.77 10.69
CA LYS A 82 26.73 2.24 9.58
C LYS A 82 26.37 0.79 9.27
N THR A 83 26.22 -0.02 10.33
CA THR A 83 25.79 -1.43 10.20
C THR A 83 24.40 -1.52 9.58
N ALA A 84 23.43 -0.72 10.05
CA ALA A 84 22.08 -0.70 9.52
C ALA A 84 22.04 -0.30 8.03
N LEU A 85 22.89 0.65 7.59
CA LEU A 85 23.04 1.01 6.18
C LEU A 85 23.61 -0.14 5.35
N ILE A 86 24.65 -0.80 5.83
CA ILE A 86 25.32 -1.94 5.16
C ILE A 86 24.34 -3.12 5.00
N GLU A 87 23.50 -3.35 6.00
CA GLU A 87 22.47 -4.40 6.02
C GLU A 87 21.24 -4.04 5.20
N GLY A 88 21.14 -2.81 4.66
CA GLY A 88 19.92 -2.31 3.98
C GLY A 88 18.74 -2.12 4.93
N ASN A 89 18.97 -2.14 6.24
CA ASN A 89 17.93 -2.00 7.26
C ASN A 89 17.63 -0.51 7.53
N PHE A 90 16.91 0.11 6.59
CA PHE A 90 16.57 1.53 6.65
C PHE A 90 15.64 1.87 7.83
N HIS A 91 14.80 0.93 8.26
CA HIS A 91 13.96 1.10 9.45
C HIS A 91 14.82 1.25 10.72
N LYS A 92 15.79 0.35 10.92
CA LYS A 92 16.74 0.45 12.02
C LYS A 92 17.58 1.73 11.94
N LEU A 93 17.96 2.13 10.73
CA LEU A 93 18.67 3.38 10.48
C LEU A 93 17.85 4.60 10.88
N GLN A 94 16.57 4.62 10.57
CA GLN A 94 15.63 5.67 10.95
C GLN A 94 15.46 5.74 12.48
N LEU A 95 15.28 4.61 13.15
CA LEU A 95 15.22 4.54 14.61
C LEU A 95 16.50 5.07 15.27
N LEU A 96 17.67 4.70 14.75
CA LEU A 96 18.96 5.16 15.23
C LEU A 96 19.25 6.64 14.91
N SER A 97 18.53 7.25 13.98
CA SER A 97 18.65 8.68 13.65
C SER A 97 17.78 9.56 14.56
N GLN A 98 16.84 8.98 15.30
CA GLN A 98 16.10 9.70 16.35
C GLN A 98 17.03 9.98 17.53
N CYS A 99 17.05 11.23 17.98
CA CYS A 99 17.88 11.65 19.12
C CYS A 99 17.23 11.21 20.43
N ASN A 100 17.76 10.16 21.07
CA ASN A 100 17.24 9.59 22.32
C ASN A 100 17.95 10.12 23.59
N ASN A 101 18.63 11.26 23.51
CA ASN A 101 19.25 11.86 24.70
C ASN A 101 18.24 12.65 25.52
N PHE A 102 18.05 12.27 26.80
CA PHE A 102 17.22 12.98 27.78
C PHE A 102 17.64 14.45 28.03
N SER A 103 18.83 14.86 27.59
CA SER A 103 19.32 16.24 27.64
C SER A 103 18.94 17.10 26.43
N HIS A 104 18.30 16.53 25.42
CA HIS A 104 17.86 17.27 24.24
C HIS A 104 16.69 18.19 24.55
N HIS A 105 16.69 19.42 24.01
CA HIS A 105 15.66 20.45 24.30
C HIS A 105 14.22 19.93 24.14
N LYS A 106 14.00 18.95 23.25
CA LYS A 106 12.72 18.26 23.03
C LYS A 106 12.20 17.51 24.29
N TYR A 107 13.06 17.17 25.23
CA TYR A 107 12.69 16.51 26.49
C TYR A 107 12.65 17.49 27.70
N LYS A 108 13.32 18.64 27.62
CA LYS A 108 13.24 19.67 28.66
C LYS A 108 11.89 20.37 28.75
N ASP A 109 11.17 20.42 27.60
CA ASP A 109 9.81 20.96 27.55
C ASP A 109 8.73 19.92 27.93
N LEU A 110 9.07 18.63 27.99
CA LEU A 110 8.16 17.57 28.42
C LEU A 110 7.85 17.58 29.93
N GLU A 111 8.74 18.08 30.75
CA GLU A 111 8.47 18.23 32.20
C GLU A 111 7.54 19.41 32.54
N LYS A 112 7.44 20.41 31.67
CA LYS A 112 6.53 21.55 31.81
C LYS A 112 5.22 21.45 31.02
N GLY A 113 5.10 20.49 30.11
CA GLY A 113 3.99 20.35 29.17
C GLY A 113 3.24 19.02 29.24
N LEU A 114 3.48 18.19 30.25
CA LEU A 114 2.86 16.86 30.37
C LEU A 114 1.34 16.91 30.63
N ASP A 115 0.77 18.09 30.83
CA ASP A 115 -0.68 18.25 31.03
C ASP A 115 -1.44 18.82 29.81
N SER A 116 -0.79 19.28 28.73
CA SER A 116 -1.52 19.96 27.65
C SER A 116 -1.25 19.55 26.21
N ALA A 117 -0.35 18.58 25.92
CA ALA A 117 -0.03 18.14 24.56
C ALA A 117 0.31 16.65 24.45
N ARG A 118 -0.46 15.79 25.10
CA ARG A 118 -0.58 14.42 24.60
C ARG A 118 -1.46 14.51 23.33
N PRO A 119 -1.06 13.89 22.18
CA PRO A 119 -2.07 13.53 21.19
C PRO A 119 -3.15 12.81 21.99
N ALA A 120 -4.42 13.14 21.75
CA ALA A 120 -5.53 12.54 22.48
C ALA A 120 -5.48 11.02 22.24
N THR A 121 -4.62 10.33 22.99
CA THR A 121 -4.74 8.89 23.17
C THR A 121 -6.16 8.73 23.65
N LEU A 122 -6.96 8.02 22.88
CA LEU A 122 -8.24 7.52 23.39
C LEU A 122 -7.87 6.86 24.73
N ARG A 123 -8.08 7.58 25.83
CA ARG A 123 -7.94 6.96 27.16
C ARG A 123 -8.89 5.79 27.09
N LEU A 124 -8.39 4.58 27.27
CA LEU A 124 -9.21 3.44 27.64
C LEU A 124 -9.95 3.87 28.91
N ARG A 125 -11.10 4.54 28.70
CA ARG A 125 -12.07 4.73 29.75
C ARG A 125 -12.48 3.32 30.18
N SER A 126 -12.96 3.15 31.36
CA SER A 126 -13.52 1.88 31.87
C SER A 126 -14.70 1.31 31.02
N GLY A 127 -15.03 1.95 29.89
CA GLY A 127 -15.96 1.50 28.85
C GLY A 127 -15.24 1.18 27.54
N GLN A 128 -15.71 0.18 26.83
CA GLN A 128 -15.23 -0.20 25.50
C GLN A 128 -15.45 0.95 24.51
N LEU A 129 -14.47 1.22 23.64
CA LEU A 129 -14.63 2.20 22.57
C LEU A 129 -15.64 1.70 21.55
N ARG A 130 -16.52 2.58 21.11
CA ARG A 130 -17.62 2.31 20.17
C ARG A 130 -17.20 2.71 18.77
N ILE A 131 -16.91 1.73 17.92
CA ILE A 131 -16.35 1.92 16.60
C ILE A 131 -17.32 1.46 15.51
N GLY A 132 -17.64 2.36 14.58
CA GLY A 132 -18.50 2.10 13.42
C GLY A 132 -17.74 1.72 12.17
N ILE A 133 -18.31 0.81 11.38
CA ILE A 133 -17.85 0.43 10.05
C ILE A 133 -19.01 0.64 9.08
N LEU A 134 -18.82 1.47 8.07
CA LEU A 134 -19.77 1.67 6.98
C LEU A 134 -19.45 0.69 5.83
N GLY A 135 -20.39 -0.18 5.55
CA GLY A 135 -20.27 -1.32 4.66
C GLY A 135 -20.05 -2.63 5.41
N GLY A 136 -20.73 -3.69 4.95
CA GLY A 136 -20.77 -5.01 5.59
C GLY A 136 -20.20 -6.14 4.73
N GLY A 137 -19.40 -5.83 3.71
CA GLY A 137 -18.83 -6.83 2.80
C GLY A 137 -17.67 -7.62 3.40
N GLN A 138 -16.87 -8.22 2.53
CA GLN A 138 -15.75 -9.08 2.97
C GLN A 138 -14.66 -8.31 3.73
N LEU A 139 -14.42 -7.03 3.41
CA LEU A 139 -13.42 -6.23 4.11
C LEU A 139 -13.90 -5.89 5.52
N GLY A 140 -15.17 -5.54 5.68
CA GLY A 140 -15.83 -5.34 6.98
C GLY A 140 -15.76 -6.61 7.83
N ARG A 141 -16.02 -7.80 7.23
CA ARG A 141 -15.86 -9.09 7.91
C ARG A 141 -14.45 -9.30 8.45
N MET A 142 -13.42 -9.09 7.63
CA MET A 142 -12.01 -9.26 8.05
C MET A 142 -11.58 -8.20 9.07
N LEU A 143 -12.10 -6.98 8.98
CA LEU A 143 -11.91 -5.97 10.03
C LEU A 143 -12.48 -6.45 11.37
N LEU A 144 -13.69 -7.01 11.39
CA LEU A 144 -14.29 -7.54 12.61
C LEU A 144 -13.53 -8.74 13.18
N GLN A 145 -12.97 -9.60 12.34
CA GLN A 145 -12.11 -10.71 12.79
C GLN A 145 -10.87 -10.17 13.52
N ALA A 146 -10.24 -9.12 13.01
CA ALA A 146 -9.10 -8.47 13.68
C ALA A 146 -9.53 -7.70 14.94
N ALA A 147 -10.76 -7.15 14.99
CA ALA A 147 -11.32 -6.45 16.14
C ALA A 147 -11.38 -7.31 17.39
N ALA A 148 -11.52 -8.63 17.25
CA ALA A 148 -11.61 -9.57 18.36
C ALA A 148 -10.36 -9.54 19.30
N ASN A 149 -9.24 -9.00 18.83
CA ASN A 149 -8.02 -8.81 19.63
C ASN A 149 -8.06 -7.55 20.52
N TYR A 150 -9.11 -6.72 20.41
CA TYR A 150 -9.18 -5.41 21.06
C TYR A 150 -10.46 -5.27 21.90
N PRO A 151 -10.40 -4.53 23.04
CA PRO A 151 -11.58 -4.28 23.86
C PRO A 151 -12.44 -3.17 23.24
N VAL A 152 -13.10 -3.47 22.12
CA VAL A 152 -13.94 -2.54 21.36
C VAL A 152 -15.36 -3.06 21.20
N GLU A 153 -16.31 -2.16 21.16
CA GLU A 153 -17.70 -2.44 20.77
C GLU A 153 -17.88 -2.04 19.31
N THR A 154 -18.22 -3.00 18.45
CA THR A 154 -18.25 -2.82 16.99
C THR A 154 -19.68 -2.63 16.49
N PHE A 155 -19.86 -1.65 15.62
CA PHE A 155 -21.12 -1.31 14.95
C PHE A 155 -20.90 -1.42 13.44
N VAL A 156 -21.84 -2.01 12.72
CA VAL A 156 -21.82 -2.11 11.26
C VAL A 156 -23.12 -1.59 10.70
N MET A 157 -23.03 -0.78 9.63
CA MET A 157 -24.19 -0.38 8.83
C MET A 157 -24.07 -0.92 7.42
N GLU A 158 -25.12 -1.59 6.95
CA GLU A 158 -25.26 -2.10 5.58
C GLU A 158 -26.74 -2.27 5.25
N ASN A 159 -27.10 -2.23 3.97
CA ASN A 159 -28.48 -2.41 3.54
C ASN A 159 -28.92 -3.88 3.53
N ASP A 160 -28.01 -4.84 3.43
CA ASP A 160 -28.24 -6.28 3.43
C ASP A 160 -27.94 -6.90 4.80
N GLU A 161 -28.99 -7.35 5.50
CA GLU A 161 -28.88 -8.04 6.80
C GLU A 161 -28.12 -9.39 6.70
N ASN A 162 -27.97 -9.93 5.50
CA ASN A 162 -27.22 -11.16 5.24
C ASN A 162 -25.78 -10.89 4.75
N CYS A 163 -25.29 -9.66 4.90
CA CYS A 163 -23.94 -9.31 4.51
C CYS A 163 -22.88 -10.08 5.32
N PRO A 164 -21.67 -10.28 4.79
CA PRO A 164 -20.58 -11.02 5.44
C PRO A 164 -20.23 -10.58 6.85
N ALA A 165 -20.39 -9.32 7.19
CA ALA A 165 -20.04 -8.72 8.48
C ALA A 165 -21.15 -8.81 9.53
N ALA A 166 -22.43 -8.96 9.14
CA ALA A 166 -23.60 -8.82 10.01
C ALA A 166 -23.57 -9.73 11.25
N HIS A 167 -23.02 -10.95 11.13
CA HIS A 167 -22.99 -11.92 12.22
C HIS A 167 -21.75 -11.82 13.12
N LEU A 168 -20.83 -10.89 12.84
CA LEU A 168 -19.57 -10.73 13.57
C LEU A 168 -19.50 -9.43 14.37
N CYS A 169 -20.36 -8.46 14.10
CA CYS A 169 -20.42 -7.22 14.86
C CYS A 169 -21.25 -7.36 16.13
N HIS A 170 -21.03 -6.48 17.11
CA HIS A 170 -21.86 -6.41 18.31
C HIS A 170 -23.22 -5.79 17.98
N HIS A 171 -23.26 -4.81 17.10
CA HIS A 171 -24.49 -4.11 16.69
C HIS A 171 -24.54 -3.95 15.18
N PHE A 172 -25.58 -4.47 14.58
CA PHE A 172 -25.89 -4.29 13.17
C PHE A 172 -27.02 -3.28 12.98
N THR A 173 -26.83 -2.34 12.06
CA THR A 173 -27.83 -1.35 11.67
C THR A 173 -28.13 -1.52 10.18
N LYS A 174 -29.38 -1.81 9.84
CA LYS A 174 -29.82 -1.78 8.45
C LYS A 174 -30.02 -0.35 8.01
N GLY A 175 -29.36 0.08 6.93
CA GLY A 175 -29.44 1.43 6.39
C GLY A 175 -28.66 1.59 5.10
N ASP A 176 -28.87 2.70 4.44
CA ASP A 176 -28.17 3.06 3.20
C ASP A 176 -26.95 3.94 3.52
N ILE A 177 -25.76 3.39 3.31
CA ILE A 177 -24.49 4.10 3.54
C ILE A 177 -24.29 5.33 2.64
N SER A 178 -25.07 5.49 1.58
CA SER A 178 -25.09 6.67 0.70
C SER A 178 -26.07 7.75 1.17
N ASN A 179 -26.97 7.41 2.09
CA ASN A 179 -27.94 8.35 2.63
C ASN A 179 -27.35 9.16 3.78
N PHE A 180 -27.56 10.48 3.77
CA PHE A 180 -27.02 11.38 4.78
C PHE A 180 -27.55 11.09 6.18
N ASP A 181 -28.86 10.97 6.32
CA ASP A 181 -29.52 10.81 7.63
C ASP A 181 -29.18 9.46 8.26
N ASP A 182 -29.13 8.39 7.45
CA ASP A 182 -28.78 7.05 7.91
C ASP A 182 -27.34 7.04 8.45
N VAL A 183 -26.36 7.55 7.68
CA VAL A 183 -24.96 7.62 8.09
C VAL A 183 -24.76 8.52 9.31
N TYR A 184 -25.41 9.68 9.34
CA TYR A 184 -25.30 10.59 10.47
C TYR A 184 -25.89 9.97 11.75
N ASN A 185 -27.10 9.39 11.69
CA ASN A 185 -27.73 8.76 12.84
C ASN A 185 -26.95 7.53 13.34
N PHE A 186 -26.36 6.76 12.44
CA PHE A 186 -25.49 5.64 12.78
C PHE A 186 -24.22 6.10 13.52
N GLY A 187 -23.53 7.11 12.97
CA GLY A 187 -22.25 7.56 13.52
C GLY A 187 -22.37 8.40 14.79
N LYS A 188 -23.55 8.98 15.03
CA LYS A 188 -23.79 9.86 16.19
C LYS A 188 -23.59 9.12 17.50
N GLY A 189 -22.65 9.62 18.30
CA GLY A 189 -22.31 9.05 19.60
C GLY A 189 -21.34 7.86 19.55
N LEU A 190 -20.79 7.52 18.38
CA LEU A 190 -19.63 6.64 18.28
C LEU A 190 -18.34 7.41 18.54
N ASP A 191 -17.28 6.70 18.96
CA ASP A 191 -15.97 7.29 19.19
C ASP A 191 -15.20 7.46 17.87
N ALA A 192 -15.36 6.51 16.94
CA ALA A 192 -14.81 6.59 15.59
C ALA A 192 -15.65 5.84 14.56
N VAL A 193 -15.49 6.23 13.29
CA VAL A 193 -16.10 5.56 12.14
C VAL A 193 -15.06 5.34 11.06
N THR A 194 -15.07 4.15 10.47
CA THR A 194 -14.29 3.80 9.28
C THR A 194 -15.19 3.27 8.18
N ILE A 195 -14.61 3.07 6.99
CA ILE A 195 -15.32 2.57 5.81
C ILE A 195 -14.71 1.25 5.31
N GLU A 196 -15.53 0.41 4.69
CA GLU A 196 -15.04 -0.74 3.92
C GLU A 196 -15.22 -0.55 2.41
N ILE A 197 -16.01 0.47 2.02
CA ILE A 197 -16.30 0.83 0.63
C ILE A 197 -16.37 2.36 0.49
N GLU A 198 -16.04 2.90 -0.68
CA GLU A 198 -15.97 4.35 -0.93
C GLU A 198 -17.34 5.00 -1.14
N SER A 199 -18.37 4.25 -1.51
CA SER A 199 -19.71 4.78 -1.86
C SER A 199 -20.55 5.20 -0.64
N VAL A 200 -19.92 5.84 0.34
CA VAL A 200 -20.57 6.37 1.54
C VAL A 200 -20.88 7.86 1.40
N ASN A 201 -21.77 8.38 2.26
CA ASN A 201 -22.11 9.81 2.28
C ASN A 201 -21.02 10.60 3.01
N GLU A 202 -20.20 11.35 2.27
CA GLU A 202 -19.09 12.13 2.82
C GLU A 202 -19.53 13.37 3.59
N ASP A 203 -20.69 13.97 3.27
CA ASP A 203 -21.19 15.16 3.97
C ASP A 203 -21.67 14.78 5.39
N ALA A 204 -22.28 13.62 5.54
CA ALA A 204 -22.63 13.07 6.86
C ALA A 204 -21.37 12.77 7.70
N LEU A 205 -20.33 12.22 7.07
CA LEU A 205 -19.03 11.98 7.72
C LEU A 205 -18.35 13.30 8.14
N GLU A 206 -18.40 14.34 7.30
CA GLU A 206 -17.84 15.65 7.66
C GLU A 206 -18.61 16.29 8.83
N LYS A 207 -19.93 16.15 8.88
CA LYS A 207 -20.74 16.61 10.01
C LYS A 207 -20.37 15.87 11.29
N LEU A 208 -20.28 14.53 11.25
CA LEU A 208 -19.86 13.70 12.39
C LEU A 208 -18.49 14.10 12.91
N LYS A 209 -17.53 14.34 12.01
CA LYS A 209 -16.18 14.80 12.35
C LYS A 209 -16.21 16.17 13.05
N ASN A 210 -17.03 17.10 12.58
CA ASN A 210 -17.19 18.42 13.19
C ASN A 210 -17.87 18.35 14.58
N GLU A 211 -18.61 17.29 14.87
CA GLU A 211 -19.20 16.97 16.18
C GLU A 211 -18.27 16.13 17.08
N GLY A 212 -17.03 15.84 16.63
CA GLY A 212 -15.98 15.20 17.44
C GLY A 212 -15.84 13.70 17.22
N VAL A 213 -16.59 13.06 16.31
CA VAL A 213 -16.37 11.67 15.94
C VAL A 213 -15.12 11.56 15.06
N LYS A 214 -14.22 10.64 15.38
CA LYS A 214 -13.04 10.41 14.55
C LYS A 214 -13.41 9.65 13.29
N ILE A 215 -13.00 10.13 12.13
CA ILE A 215 -13.32 9.53 10.83
C ILE A 215 -12.04 9.07 10.12
N TYR A 216 -11.99 7.80 9.71
CA TYR A 216 -10.87 7.15 9.03
C TYR A 216 -11.34 6.50 7.71
N PRO A 217 -10.88 7.02 6.55
CA PRO A 217 -10.06 8.20 6.33
C PRO A 217 -10.85 9.51 6.51
N LYS A 218 -10.15 10.66 6.51
CA LYS A 218 -10.82 11.97 6.53
C LYS A 218 -11.80 12.11 5.37
N PRO A 219 -12.99 12.72 5.57
CA PRO A 219 -13.98 12.91 4.51
C PRO A 219 -13.45 13.67 3.28
N SER A 220 -12.55 14.65 3.50
CA SER A 220 -11.90 15.38 2.40
C SER A 220 -11.07 14.49 1.47
N THR A 221 -10.39 13.49 2.03
CA THR A 221 -9.63 12.48 1.27
C THR A 221 -10.56 11.57 0.50
N LEU A 222 -11.64 11.14 1.13
CA LEU A 222 -12.66 10.31 0.49
C LEU A 222 -13.28 11.01 -0.72
N LYS A 223 -13.60 12.31 -0.59
CA LYS A 223 -14.12 13.14 -1.69
C LYS A 223 -13.18 13.19 -2.89
N ILE A 224 -11.86 13.29 -2.67
CA ILE A 224 -10.87 13.26 -3.74
C ILE A 224 -10.86 11.88 -4.41
N ILE A 225 -10.77 10.81 -3.63
CA ILE A 225 -10.55 9.46 -4.16
C ILE A 225 -11.79 8.89 -4.84
N LYS A 226 -12.96 9.17 -4.34
CA LYS A 226 -14.26 8.72 -4.86
C LYS A 226 -14.57 9.27 -6.28
N ASN A 227 -13.94 10.38 -6.66
CA ASN A 227 -14.10 11.01 -7.96
C ASN A 227 -12.80 10.91 -8.77
N LYS A 228 -12.81 10.13 -9.86
CA LYS A 228 -11.64 9.90 -10.71
C LYS A 228 -11.07 11.19 -11.31
N ILE A 229 -11.91 12.19 -11.58
CA ILE A 229 -11.48 13.51 -12.08
C ILE A 229 -10.69 14.24 -10.99
N LEU A 230 -11.23 14.30 -9.76
CA LEU A 230 -10.55 14.94 -8.63
C LEU A 230 -9.28 14.20 -8.25
N GLN A 231 -9.29 12.86 -8.33
CA GLN A 231 -8.12 12.04 -8.05
C GLN A 231 -6.99 12.30 -9.06
N LYS A 232 -7.29 12.36 -10.36
CA LYS A 232 -6.29 12.68 -11.39
C LYS A 232 -5.78 14.13 -11.28
N GLN A 233 -6.67 15.07 -10.98
CA GLN A 233 -6.27 16.47 -10.74
C GLN A 233 -5.37 16.56 -9.51
N PHE A 234 -5.70 15.85 -8.42
CA PHE A 234 -4.86 15.77 -7.24
C PHE A 234 -3.45 15.23 -7.55
N TYR A 235 -3.32 14.19 -8.37
CA TYR A 235 -2.01 13.69 -8.78
C TYR A 235 -1.23 14.74 -9.56
N LYS A 236 -1.87 15.41 -10.51
CA LYS A 236 -1.25 16.45 -11.32
C LYS A 236 -0.80 17.65 -10.47
N ASP A 237 -1.65 18.14 -9.58
CA ASP A 237 -1.38 19.32 -8.75
C ASP A 237 -0.26 19.08 -7.73
N ASN A 238 -0.06 17.84 -7.33
CA ASN A 238 1.01 17.43 -6.41
C ASN A 238 2.23 16.81 -7.13
N GLU A 239 2.33 16.94 -8.46
CA GLU A 239 3.46 16.40 -9.25
C GLU A 239 3.69 14.89 -8.99
N ILE A 240 2.61 14.12 -8.86
CA ILE A 240 2.63 12.67 -8.70
C ILE A 240 2.57 12.06 -10.11
N PRO A 241 3.53 11.23 -10.50
CA PRO A 241 3.52 10.58 -11.81
C PRO A 241 2.26 9.75 -12.05
N THR A 242 1.50 10.08 -13.07
CA THR A 242 0.33 9.34 -13.54
C THR A 242 0.26 9.40 -15.05
N SER A 243 -0.59 8.60 -15.70
CA SER A 243 -0.81 8.69 -17.14
C SER A 243 -1.26 10.08 -17.55
N ASP A 244 -0.84 10.55 -18.73
CA ASP A 244 -1.41 11.75 -19.33
C ASP A 244 -2.92 11.60 -19.45
N PHE A 245 -3.67 12.65 -19.18
CA PHE A 245 -5.12 12.60 -19.20
C PHE A 245 -5.76 13.91 -19.66
N VAL A 246 -6.97 13.79 -20.15
CA VAL A 246 -7.89 14.91 -20.41
C VAL A 246 -9.22 14.62 -19.72
N ILE A 247 -9.91 15.69 -19.28
CA ILE A 247 -11.23 15.59 -18.70
C ILE A 247 -12.25 15.83 -19.80
N THR A 248 -13.21 14.92 -19.95
CA THR A 248 -14.31 15.04 -20.90
C THR A 248 -15.62 15.25 -20.14
N GLN A 249 -16.47 16.17 -20.62
CA GLN A 249 -17.72 16.50 -19.94
C GLN A 249 -18.89 15.60 -20.36
N ASN A 250 -18.83 15.13 -21.60
CA ASN A 250 -19.87 14.30 -22.22
C ASN A 250 -19.29 13.60 -23.46
N LYS A 251 -20.11 12.79 -24.13
CA LYS A 251 -19.72 12.03 -25.32
C LYS A 251 -19.34 12.92 -26.51
N ALA A 252 -19.97 14.06 -26.69
CA ALA A 252 -19.65 15.00 -27.78
C ALA A 252 -18.27 15.64 -27.58
N ASP A 253 -17.90 15.95 -26.36
CA ASP A 253 -16.56 16.41 -25.99
C ASP A 253 -15.51 15.31 -26.19
N LEU A 254 -15.81 14.07 -25.79
CA LEU A 254 -14.93 12.91 -26.00
C LEU A 254 -14.57 12.73 -27.46
N GLN A 255 -15.49 12.91 -28.39
CA GLN A 255 -15.26 12.80 -29.85
C GLN A 255 -14.17 13.75 -30.36
N GLN A 256 -13.94 14.87 -29.70
CA GLN A 256 -12.91 15.86 -30.08
C GLN A 256 -11.50 15.39 -29.71
N HIS A 257 -11.37 14.39 -28.84
CA HIS A 257 -10.10 13.89 -28.33
C HIS A 257 -9.58 12.62 -29.07
N SER A 258 -9.98 12.41 -30.33
CA SER A 258 -9.57 11.24 -31.11
C SER A 258 -8.05 11.11 -31.30
N SER A 259 -7.29 12.20 -31.24
CA SER A 259 -5.82 12.19 -31.28
C SER A 259 -5.16 11.66 -30.01
N PHE A 260 -5.93 11.52 -28.92
CA PHE A 260 -5.44 11.03 -27.62
C PHE A 260 -5.38 9.49 -27.56
N LEU A 261 -5.97 8.81 -28.54
CA LEU A 261 -6.00 7.33 -28.61
C LEU A 261 -4.59 6.73 -28.86
N PRO A 262 -4.31 5.50 -28.39
CA PRO A 262 -5.19 4.65 -27.58
C PRO A 262 -5.28 5.13 -26.13
N ALA A 263 -6.47 4.99 -25.50
CA ALA A 263 -6.77 5.53 -24.19
C ALA A 263 -7.75 4.65 -23.40
N ALA A 264 -7.81 4.84 -22.09
CA ALA A 264 -8.86 4.33 -21.21
C ALA A 264 -9.80 5.47 -20.83
N HIS A 265 -11.09 5.32 -21.11
CA HIS A 265 -12.12 6.29 -20.70
C HIS A 265 -12.78 5.79 -19.41
N LYS A 266 -12.60 6.55 -18.32
CA LYS A 266 -13.07 6.19 -16.99
C LYS A 266 -14.13 7.18 -16.52
N ILE A 267 -15.31 6.69 -16.13
CA ILE A 267 -16.37 7.55 -15.59
C ILE A 267 -15.89 8.23 -14.30
N GLY A 268 -16.22 9.52 -14.12
CA GLY A 268 -15.74 10.31 -12.98
C GLY A 268 -16.22 9.78 -11.62
N VAL A 269 -17.48 9.34 -11.53
CA VAL A 269 -18.10 8.85 -10.29
C VAL A 269 -18.89 7.57 -10.58
N GLY A 270 -18.90 6.61 -9.64
CA GLY A 270 -19.73 5.41 -9.70
C GLY A 270 -19.11 4.20 -10.41
N GLY A 271 -17.84 4.29 -10.88
CA GLY A 271 -17.10 3.14 -11.41
C GLY A 271 -16.46 2.31 -10.28
N TYR A 272 -16.54 0.98 -10.35
CA TYR A 272 -15.93 0.03 -9.41
C TYR A 272 -15.66 -1.32 -10.08
N ASP A 273 -14.65 -2.06 -9.62
CA ASP A 273 -14.30 -3.42 -10.09
C ASP A 273 -14.29 -3.55 -11.63
N GLY A 274 -13.65 -2.62 -12.35
CA GLY A 274 -13.60 -2.58 -13.82
C GLY A 274 -14.87 -2.08 -14.52
N ARG A 275 -15.96 -1.85 -13.79
CA ARG A 275 -17.15 -1.18 -14.33
C ARG A 275 -16.93 0.33 -14.39
N GLY A 276 -17.34 0.94 -15.49
CA GLY A 276 -17.11 2.37 -15.73
C GLY A 276 -15.72 2.66 -16.30
N VAL A 277 -15.08 1.67 -16.98
CA VAL A 277 -13.85 1.81 -17.75
C VAL A 277 -14.08 1.23 -19.15
N GLU A 278 -13.84 2.04 -20.18
CA GLU A 278 -13.88 1.63 -21.58
C GLU A 278 -12.50 1.80 -22.22
N LEU A 279 -11.95 0.72 -22.77
CA LEU A 279 -10.72 0.78 -23.54
C LEU A 279 -11.02 1.22 -24.97
N MET A 280 -10.39 2.30 -25.41
CA MET A 280 -10.56 2.94 -26.70
C MET A 280 -9.26 2.86 -27.49
N LYS A 281 -9.21 2.01 -28.49
CA LYS A 281 -8.04 1.81 -29.35
C LYS A 281 -8.15 2.61 -30.65
N THR A 282 -9.36 2.74 -31.17
CA THR A 282 -9.68 3.36 -32.46
C THR A 282 -10.74 4.45 -32.29
N ARG A 283 -10.87 5.30 -33.31
CA ARG A 283 -11.91 6.35 -33.34
C ARG A 283 -13.33 5.79 -33.23
N ALA A 284 -13.58 4.59 -33.76
CA ALA A 284 -14.90 3.95 -33.65
C ALA A 284 -15.26 3.60 -32.21
N ASP A 285 -14.27 3.33 -31.37
CA ASP A 285 -14.50 2.97 -29.96
C ASP A 285 -15.04 4.15 -29.14
N LEU A 286 -14.85 5.40 -29.58
CA LEU A 286 -15.38 6.59 -28.92
C LEU A 286 -16.91 6.58 -28.79
N GLU A 287 -17.60 5.82 -29.66
CA GLU A 287 -19.05 5.62 -29.56
C GLU A 287 -19.50 4.85 -28.32
N ARG A 288 -18.61 4.08 -27.68
CA ARG A 288 -18.88 3.36 -26.43
C ARG A 288 -18.61 4.22 -25.18
N GLY A 289 -18.11 5.44 -25.39
CA GLY A 289 -17.77 6.34 -24.30
C GLY A 289 -18.96 6.77 -23.45
N PHE A 290 -18.66 7.14 -22.22
CA PHE A 290 -19.67 7.60 -21.26
C PHE A 290 -20.17 9.01 -21.63
N ASP A 291 -21.46 9.22 -21.53
CA ASP A 291 -22.09 10.53 -21.70
C ASP A 291 -22.23 11.24 -20.33
N ALA A 292 -21.07 11.38 -19.66
CA ALA A 292 -20.97 11.96 -18.33
C ALA A 292 -19.55 12.51 -18.12
N PRO A 293 -19.35 13.40 -17.11
CA PRO A 293 -18.00 13.83 -16.73
C PRO A 293 -17.08 12.65 -16.44
N SER A 294 -15.96 12.55 -17.19
CA SER A 294 -15.10 11.40 -17.24
C SER A 294 -13.64 11.81 -17.44
N VAL A 295 -12.72 10.85 -17.27
CA VAL A 295 -11.30 11.01 -17.54
C VAL A 295 -10.92 10.11 -18.72
N LEU A 296 -10.31 10.68 -19.75
CA LEU A 296 -9.67 9.94 -20.84
C LEU A 296 -8.16 9.90 -20.55
N GLU A 297 -7.64 8.71 -20.24
CA GLU A 297 -6.25 8.49 -19.85
C GLU A 297 -5.49 7.80 -20.99
N LYS A 298 -4.29 8.31 -21.32
CA LYS A 298 -3.38 7.68 -22.27
C LYS A 298 -3.04 6.27 -21.78
N LEU A 299 -3.13 5.26 -22.67
CA LEU A 299 -2.71 3.90 -22.30
C LEU A 299 -1.19 3.85 -22.07
N ILE A 300 -0.81 3.23 -20.97
CA ILE A 300 0.57 2.89 -20.64
C ILE A 300 0.84 1.47 -21.16
N ALA A 301 2.02 1.25 -21.75
CA ALA A 301 2.50 -0.08 -22.11
C ALA A 301 2.96 -0.81 -20.82
N VAL A 302 1.98 -1.36 -20.10
CA VAL A 302 2.19 -1.94 -18.77
C VAL A 302 3.03 -3.21 -18.86
N LYS A 303 4.15 -3.24 -18.14
CA LYS A 303 4.99 -4.41 -17.89
C LYS A 303 4.57 -5.14 -16.62
N LYS A 304 4.25 -4.37 -15.56
CA LYS A 304 3.78 -4.89 -14.27
C LYS A 304 2.75 -3.96 -13.65
N GLU A 305 1.79 -4.56 -12.97
CA GLU A 305 0.86 -3.86 -12.09
C GLU A 305 1.24 -4.15 -10.65
N ILE A 306 1.47 -3.10 -9.87
CA ILE A 306 1.99 -3.17 -8.50
C ILE A 306 1.02 -2.48 -7.56
N ALA A 307 0.78 -3.08 -6.41
CA ALA A 307 0.07 -2.42 -5.30
C ALA A 307 0.99 -2.22 -4.10
N VAL A 308 0.85 -1.08 -3.43
CA VAL A 308 1.54 -0.78 -2.16
C VAL A 308 0.51 -0.40 -1.12
N ILE A 309 0.51 -1.13 0.00
CA ILE A 309 -0.33 -0.78 1.16
C ILE A 309 0.48 0.10 2.10
N ILE A 310 -0.12 1.20 2.54
CA ILE A 310 0.50 2.15 3.46
C ILE A 310 -0.46 2.47 4.60
N ALA A 311 0.03 2.38 5.82
CA ALA A 311 -0.65 2.81 7.02
C ALA A 311 -0.15 4.18 7.45
N VAL A 312 -1.06 5.06 7.88
CA VAL A 312 -0.72 6.38 8.46
C VAL A 312 -1.55 6.59 9.71
N ASN A 313 -0.90 6.96 10.82
CA ASN A 313 -1.60 7.27 12.06
C ASN A 313 -1.94 8.78 12.19
N ASP A 314 -2.63 9.16 13.26
CA ASP A 314 -3.02 10.56 13.53
C ASP A 314 -1.80 11.51 13.69
N ALA A 315 -0.63 11.00 14.04
CA ALA A 315 0.62 11.77 14.15
C ALA A 315 1.33 11.95 12.79
N GLY A 316 0.85 11.31 11.71
CA GLY A 316 1.48 11.33 10.40
C GLY A 316 2.64 10.34 10.27
N GLU A 317 2.89 9.50 11.28
CA GLU A 317 3.80 8.37 11.13
C GLU A 317 3.23 7.36 10.13
N ASN A 318 4.10 6.72 9.36
CA ASN A 318 3.68 5.79 8.33
C ASN A 318 4.45 4.47 8.38
N ALA A 319 3.80 3.40 7.94
CA ALA A 319 4.38 2.07 7.75
C ALA A 319 3.97 1.55 6.37
N ILE A 320 4.96 1.11 5.59
CA ILE A 320 4.78 0.63 4.21
C ILE A 320 4.88 -0.88 4.24
N TYR A 321 3.87 -1.57 3.68
CA TYR A 321 3.95 -3.00 3.44
C TYR A 321 4.78 -3.30 2.20
N PRO A 322 5.47 -4.44 2.15
CA PRO A 322 6.13 -4.89 0.95
C PRO A 322 5.18 -4.91 -0.25
N SER A 323 5.65 -4.40 -1.38
CA SER A 323 4.85 -4.25 -2.60
C SER A 323 4.33 -5.58 -3.13
N VAL A 324 3.20 -5.54 -3.82
CA VAL A 324 2.49 -6.70 -4.35
C VAL A 324 2.51 -6.67 -5.87
N ASP A 325 2.95 -7.74 -6.49
CA ASP A 325 2.87 -7.96 -7.95
C ASP A 325 1.48 -8.54 -8.28
N MET A 326 0.69 -7.83 -9.05
CA MET A 326 -0.65 -8.24 -9.49
C MET A 326 -0.56 -8.87 -10.88
N VAL A 327 -0.79 -10.19 -10.96
CA VAL A 327 -0.67 -10.96 -12.20
C VAL A 327 -2.05 -11.15 -12.82
N PHE A 328 -2.22 -10.64 -14.04
CA PHE A 328 -3.47 -10.73 -14.81
C PHE A 328 -3.39 -11.76 -15.93
N ASP A 329 -4.51 -12.41 -16.21
CA ASP A 329 -4.68 -13.17 -17.45
C ASP A 329 -4.76 -12.19 -18.63
N ASN A 330 -3.78 -12.27 -19.53
CA ASN A 330 -3.67 -11.36 -20.68
C ASN A 330 -4.86 -11.47 -21.66
N ARG A 331 -5.65 -12.55 -21.61
CA ARG A 331 -6.79 -12.79 -22.50
C ARG A 331 -8.10 -12.30 -21.92
N LEU A 332 -8.26 -12.46 -20.59
CA LEU A 332 -9.52 -12.18 -19.90
C LEU A 332 -9.48 -10.86 -19.13
N ASN A 333 -8.29 -10.26 -18.99
CA ASN A 333 -8.03 -9.08 -18.14
C ASN A 333 -8.57 -9.27 -16.70
N LEU A 334 -8.46 -10.50 -16.18
CA LEU A 334 -8.84 -10.84 -14.81
C LEU A 334 -7.60 -11.08 -13.96
N LEU A 335 -7.63 -10.57 -12.75
CA LEU A 335 -6.58 -10.81 -11.77
C LEU A 335 -6.50 -12.30 -11.45
N GLU A 336 -5.40 -12.93 -11.84
CA GLU A 336 -5.17 -14.36 -11.65
C GLU A 336 -4.74 -14.69 -10.23
N TYR A 337 -3.66 -14.06 -9.79
CA TYR A 337 -3.09 -14.17 -8.46
C TYR A 337 -2.22 -12.94 -8.16
N GLN A 338 -1.85 -12.83 -6.91
CA GLN A 338 -0.95 -11.77 -6.42
C GLN A 338 0.22 -12.40 -5.69
N ILE A 339 1.40 -11.79 -5.77
CA ILE A 339 2.59 -12.24 -5.06
C ILE A 339 3.19 -11.07 -4.28
N SER A 340 3.52 -11.29 -3.01
CA SER A 340 4.24 -10.35 -2.16
C SER A 340 5.45 -11.03 -1.52
N PRO A 341 6.65 -10.42 -1.55
CA PRO A 341 6.98 -9.15 -2.19
C PRO A 341 7.00 -9.24 -3.72
N ALA A 342 6.72 -8.11 -4.38
CA ALA A 342 6.82 -8.00 -5.82
C ALA A 342 8.27 -8.21 -6.30
N ASP A 343 8.41 -8.88 -7.45
CA ASP A 343 9.71 -9.09 -8.08
C ASP A 343 10.10 -7.87 -8.91
N LEU A 344 10.73 -6.91 -8.25
CA LEU A 344 11.19 -5.66 -8.84
C LEU A 344 12.68 -5.47 -8.58
N ARG A 345 13.39 -4.84 -9.53
CA ARG A 345 14.75 -4.37 -9.29
C ARG A 345 14.74 -3.27 -8.23
N ASP A 346 15.75 -3.21 -7.37
CA ASP A 346 15.83 -2.26 -6.24
C ASP A 346 15.51 -0.81 -6.63
N LYS A 347 16.04 -0.35 -7.77
CA LYS A 347 15.77 1.00 -8.29
C LYS A 347 14.29 1.24 -8.61
N VAL A 348 13.59 0.22 -9.11
CA VAL A 348 12.16 0.32 -9.45
C VAL A 348 11.33 0.24 -8.17
N LEU A 349 11.69 -0.68 -7.27
CA LEU A 349 11.05 -0.82 -5.96
C LEU A 349 11.10 0.50 -5.20
N TRP A 350 12.29 1.13 -5.12
CA TRP A 350 12.43 2.44 -4.49
C TRP A 350 11.51 3.51 -5.11
N LYS A 351 11.41 3.57 -6.45
CA LYS A 351 10.49 4.51 -7.13
C LYS A 351 9.02 4.24 -6.77
N VAL A 352 8.63 2.96 -6.77
CA VAL A 352 7.26 2.50 -6.44
C VAL A 352 6.89 2.95 -5.03
N GLU A 353 7.74 2.66 -4.03
CA GLU A 353 7.51 3.01 -2.64
C GLU A 353 7.52 4.53 -2.42
N ALA A 354 8.46 5.25 -3.03
CA ALA A 354 8.57 6.70 -2.90
C ALA A 354 7.34 7.42 -3.48
N ILE A 355 6.86 7.00 -4.66
CA ILE A 355 5.66 7.57 -5.29
C ILE A 355 4.41 7.24 -4.46
N ALA A 356 4.24 5.99 -4.03
CA ALA A 356 3.11 5.59 -3.20
C ALA A 356 3.08 6.36 -1.87
N LEU A 357 4.24 6.52 -1.22
CA LEU A 357 4.36 7.31 0.01
C LEU A 357 4.04 8.79 -0.22
N LYS A 358 4.47 9.35 -1.36
CA LYS A 358 4.13 10.74 -1.72
C LYS A 358 2.63 10.93 -1.85
N VAL A 359 1.92 10.03 -2.56
CA VAL A 359 0.45 10.05 -2.68
C VAL A 359 -0.19 10.16 -1.30
N VAL A 360 0.17 9.25 -0.40
CA VAL A 360 -0.47 9.15 0.91
C VAL A 360 -0.14 10.33 1.82
N LYS A 361 1.10 10.83 1.77
CA LYS A 361 1.50 12.04 2.52
C LYS A 361 0.73 13.28 2.06
N ASP A 362 0.55 13.45 0.75
CA ASP A 362 -0.14 14.62 0.21
C ASP A 362 -1.66 14.57 0.44
N LEU A 363 -2.25 13.38 0.64
CA LEU A 363 -3.63 13.22 1.09
C LEU A 363 -3.86 13.68 2.54
N LYS A 364 -2.83 13.74 3.38
CA LYS A 364 -2.85 14.27 4.75
C LYS A 364 -3.94 13.65 5.64
N SER A 365 -4.17 12.36 5.51
CA SER A 365 -5.21 11.63 6.23
C SER A 365 -4.64 10.39 6.92
N PRO A 366 -5.03 10.13 8.18
CA PRO A 366 -4.77 8.84 8.80
C PRO A 366 -5.67 7.76 8.18
N GLY A 367 -5.21 6.51 8.23
CA GLY A 367 -5.93 5.35 7.72
C GLY A 367 -5.02 4.35 7.02
N ILE A 368 -5.63 3.41 6.32
CA ILE A 368 -4.96 2.48 5.41
C ILE A 368 -5.23 2.92 3.98
N PHE A 369 -4.19 2.90 3.17
CA PHE A 369 -4.26 3.26 1.75
C PHE A 369 -3.64 2.16 0.91
N ALA A 370 -4.28 1.83 -0.20
CA ALA A 370 -3.69 1.01 -1.25
C ALA A 370 -3.44 1.89 -2.48
N VAL A 371 -2.20 1.97 -2.91
CA VAL A 371 -1.81 2.70 -4.12
C VAL A 371 -1.50 1.67 -5.20
N GLU A 372 -2.25 1.70 -6.29
CA GLU A 372 -2.02 0.87 -7.47
C GLU A 372 -1.19 1.64 -8.49
N LEU A 373 -0.13 0.99 -9.00
CA LEU A 373 0.85 1.60 -9.87
C LEU A 373 1.11 0.71 -11.09
N PHE A 374 1.37 1.34 -12.22
CA PHE A 374 1.89 0.71 -13.41
C PHE A 374 3.40 0.92 -13.51
N VAL A 375 4.11 -0.14 -13.86
CA VAL A 375 5.52 -0.10 -14.27
C VAL A 375 5.56 -0.41 -15.76
N ASP A 376 6.13 0.47 -16.56
CA ASP A 376 6.30 0.27 -18.00
C ASP A 376 7.58 -0.50 -18.36
N HIS A 377 7.83 -0.72 -19.66
CA HIS A 377 9.00 -1.45 -20.14
C HIS A 377 10.33 -0.69 -19.96
N GLU A 378 10.29 0.63 -19.77
CA GLU A 378 11.43 1.50 -19.48
C GLU A 378 11.65 1.70 -17.98
N ASP A 379 10.90 0.98 -17.11
CA ASP A 379 10.88 1.11 -15.64
C ASP A 379 10.45 2.50 -15.14
N ASN A 380 9.61 3.20 -15.90
CA ASN A 380 8.87 4.33 -15.37
C ASN A 380 7.70 3.83 -14.54
N VAL A 381 7.34 4.59 -13.52
CA VAL A 381 6.29 4.24 -12.55
C VAL A 381 5.21 5.30 -12.58
N PHE A 382 3.95 4.88 -12.71
CA PHE A 382 2.79 5.75 -12.81
C PHE A 382 1.71 5.29 -11.84
N VAL A 383 1.11 6.21 -11.09
CA VAL A 383 -0.06 5.91 -10.25
C VAL A 383 -1.27 5.68 -11.15
N ASN A 384 -1.91 4.53 -10.99
CA ASN A 384 -3.20 4.21 -11.60
C ASN A 384 -4.33 4.78 -10.75
N GLU A 385 -4.48 4.27 -9.53
CA GLU A 385 -5.50 4.74 -8.59
C GLU A 385 -5.09 4.51 -7.13
N THR A 386 -5.85 5.10 -6.21
CA THR A 386 -5.66 4.95 -4.77
C THR A 386 -6.99 4.56 -4.13
N ALA A 387 -6.97 3.56 -3.24
CA ALA A 387 -8.09 3.23 -2.37
C ALA A 387 -7.77 3.69 -0.93
N PRO A 388 -8.71 4.33 -0.22
CA PRO A 388 -8.47 4.93 1.08
C PRO A 388 -8.96 4.02 2.23
N ARG A 389 -8.75 2.73 2.11
CA ARG A 389 -9.22 1.68 3.01
C ARG A 389 -8.38 0.42 2.89
N VAL A 390 -8.63 -0.56 3.75
CA VAL A 390 -8.12 -1.93 3.56
C VAL A 390 -8.48 -2.44 2.16
N HIS A 391 -7.57 -3.18 1.53
CA HIS A 391 -7.68 -3.52 0.12
C HIS A 391 -7.41 -4.99 -0.16
N ASN A 392 -7.96 -5.49 -1.27
CA ASN A 392 -7.79 -6.88 -1.71
C ASN A 392 -6.31 -7.27 -1.90
N SER A 393 -5.48 -6.34 -2.41
CA SER A 393 -4.03 -6.59 -2.54
C SER A 393 -3.30 -6.80 -1.22
N GLY A 394 -3.90 -6.42 -0.08
CA GLY A 394 -3.33 -6.61 1.25
C GLY A 394 -3.87 -7.81 2.03
N HIS A 395 -4.67 -8.70 1.43
CA HIS A 395 -5.25 -9.85 2.15
C HIS A 395 -4.19 -10.81 2.69
N HIS A 396 -3.09 -11.03 1.95
CA HIS A 396 -1.96 -11.87 2.40
C HIS A 396 -1.36 -11.41 3.72
N THR A 397 -1.53 -10.14 4.08
CA THR A 397 -0.95 -9.61 5.31
C THR A 397 -1.51 -10.27 6.57
N ILE A 398 -2.62 -11.00 6.48
CA ILE A 398 -3.20 -11.73 7.61
C ILE A 398 -2.23 -12.81 8.10
N GLU A 399 -1.64 -13.58 7.19
CA GLU A 399 -0.74 -14.69 7.51
C GLU A 399 0.73 -14.36 7.23
N ALA A 400 1.00 -13.49 6.27
CA ALA A 400 2.35 -13.25 5.75
C ALA A 400 3.13 -12.17 6.49
N ASN A 401 2.49 -11.32 7.29
CA ASN A 401 3.12 -10.17 7.95
C ASN A 401 2.89 -10.20 9.46
N TYR A 402 3.78 -9.57 10.24
CA TYR A 402 3.62 -9.47 11.70
C TYR A 402 2.35 -8.71 12.10
N SER A 403 1.97 -7.67 11.37
CA SER A 403 0.69 -6.98 11.54
C SER A 403 -0.05 -6.95 10.22
N SER A 404 -1.29 -7.44 10.19
CA SER A 404 -2.11 -7.34 8.99
C SER A 404 -2.59 -5.90 8.74
N GLN A 405 -3.00 -5.58 7.50
CA GLN A 405 -3.63 -4.29 7.20
C GLN A 405 -4.89 -4.05 8.06
N PHE A 406 -5.58 -5.10 8.45
CA PHE A 406 -6.78 -5.04 9.28
C PHE A 406 -6.42 -4.71 10.73
N ASP A 407 -5.44 -5.41 11.32
CA ASP A 407 -4.90 -5.10 12.65
C ASP A 407 -4.34 -3.67 12.70
N MET A 408 -3.63 -3.27 11.64
CA MET A 408 -3.05 -1.93 11.53
C MET A 408 -4.11 -0.83 11.56
N LEU A 409 -5.25 -1.01 10.88
CA LEU A 409 -6.34 -0.03 10.94
C LEU A 409 -6.93 0.09 12.35
N TRP A 410 -7.07 -1.03 13.06
CA TRP A 410 -7.49 -0.99 14.47
C TRP A 410 -6.48 -0.24 15.34
N ARG A 411 -5.19 -0.47 15.17
CA ARG A 411 -4.14 0.29 15.89
C ARG A 411 -4.25 1.79 15.65
N ILE A 412 -4.48 2.18 14.39
CA ILE A 412 -4.67 3.60 14.02
C ILE A 412 -5.90 4.19 14.73
N MET A 413 -7.05 3.53 14.64
CA MET A 413 -8.29 4.00 15.26
C MET A 413 -8.21 4.09 16.79
N LEU A 414 -7.48 3.18 17.41
CA LEU A 414 -7.28 3.10 18.84
C LEU A 414 -6.13 3.99 19.37
N GLY A 415 -5.39 4.63 18.46
CA GLY A 415 -4.22 5.47 18.85
C GLY A 415 -3.03 4.65 19.35
N TYR A 416 -2.93 3.38 18.98
CA TYR A 416 -1.77 2.55 19.27
C TYR A 416 -0.61 2.82 18.29
N PRO A 417 0.64 2.47 18.67
CA PRO A 417 1.76 2.50 17.72
C PRO A 417 1.48 1.62 16.50
N LEU A 418 1.97 2.04 15.34
CA LEU A 418 1.93 1.20 14.15
C LEU A 418 2.71 -0.10 14.41
N GLY A 419 2.17 -1.21 13.91
CA GLY A 419 2.82 -2.51 13.98
C GLY A 419 3.89 -2.69 12.90
N SER A 420 4.67 -3.77 12.99
CA SER A 420 5.63 -4.12 11.94
C SER A 420 4.89 -4.59 10.68
N THR A 421 5.30 -4.06 9.54
CA THR A 421 4.84 -4.47 8.21
C THR A 421 5.76 -5.49 7.55
N GLU A 422 6.79 -5.98 8.26
CA GLU A 422 7.72 -6.97 7.74
C GLU A 422 7.02 -8.31 7.45
N HIS A 423 7.51 -9.02 6.44
CA HIS A 423 7.07 -10.37 6.13
C HIS A 423 7.54 -11.38 7.18
N ILE A 424 6.65 -12.31 7.52
CA ILE A 424 7.01 -13.60 8.13
C ILE A 424 7.52 -14.54 7.05
N LEU A 425 6.80 -14.62 5.93
CA LEU A 425 7.16 -15.35 4.72
C LEU A 425 6.59 -14.65 3.47
N PRO A 426 7.21 -14.80 2.30
CA PRO A 426 6.59 -14.44 1.04
C PRO A 426 5.27 -15.18 0.82
N ALA A 427 4.33 -14.53 0.13
CA ALA A 427 2.98 -15.04 -0.04
C ALA A 427 2.45 -14.91 -1.46
N ALA A 428 1.53 -15.80 -1.83
CA ALA A 428 0.63 -15.58 -2.96
C ALA A 428 -0.83 -15.58 -2.51
N ILE A 429 -1.68 -14.85 -3.23
CA ILE A 429 -3.14 -14.85 -3.03
C ILE A 429 -3.81 -15.32 -4.31
N VAL A 430 -4.76 -16.22 -4.17
CA VAL A 430 -5.68 -16.64 -5.23
C VAL A 430 -7.10 -16.24 -4.84
N ASN A 431 -7.77 -15.42 -5.65
CA ASN A 431 -9.17 -15.09 -5.44
C ASN A 431 -10.07 -16.28 -5.80
N LEU A 432 -11.05 -16.59 -4.97
CA LEU A 432 -12.11 -17.54 -5.26
C LEU A 432 -13.28 -16.77 -5.88
N LEU A 433 -13.42 -16.92 -7.19
CA LEU A 433 -14.46 -16.25 -7.98
C LEU A 433 -15.59 -17.23 -8.33
N GLY A 434 -16.82 -16.74 -8.33
CA GLY A 434 -17.94 -17.51 -8.85
C GLY A 434 -17.69 -17.91 -10.30
N SER A 435 -17.84 -19.20 -10.58
CA SER A 435 -17.55 -19.81 -11.88
C SER A 435 -18.60 -19.40 -12.92
N ASP A 436 -18.19 -19.31 -14.18
CA ASP A 436 -19.08 -19.00 -15.30
C ASP A 436 -20.20 -20.03 -15.43
N GLY A 437 -21.42 -19.54 -15.69
CA GLY A 437 -22.61 -20.39 -15.82
C GLY A 437 -23.30 -20.79 -14.51
N TYR A 438 -22.76 -20.37 -13.35
CA TYR A 438 -23.33 -20.71 -12.05
C TYR A 438 -23.85 -19.48 -11.32
N THR A 439 -25.16 -19.49 -10.95
CA THR A 439 -25.81 -18.44 -10.15
C THR A 439 -26.76 -19.09 -9.14
N GLY A 440 -26.65 -18.73 -7.85
CA GLY A 440 -27.46 -19.26 -6.78
C GLY A 440 -26.66 -19.62 -5.55
N GLU A 441 -27.15 -20.52 -4.70
CA GLU A 441 -26.52 -20.92 -3.44
C GLU A 441 -25.10 -21.48 -3.69
N ALA A 442 -24.13 -20.93 -2.97
CA ALA A 442 -22.72 -21.19 -3.24
C ALA A 442 -22.23 -22.53 -2.73
N VAL A 443 -21.55 -23.30 -3.59
CA VAL A 443 -20.85 -24.53 -3.27
C VAL A 443 -19.38 -24.41 -3.65
N TYR A 444 -18.48 -24.87 -2.78
CA TYR A 444 -17.04 -24.81 -2.95
C TYR A 444 -16.50 -26.24 -3.18
N GLU A 445 -16.15 -26.57 -4.42
CA GLU A 445 -15.52 -27.83 -4.77
C GLU A 445 -13.99 -27.73 -4.65
N GLY A 446 -13.32 -28.83 -4.35
CA GLY A 446 -11.86 -28.96 -4.33
C GLY A 446 -11.18 -28.41 -3.05
N LEU A 447 -11.90 -27.82 -2.08
CA LEU A 447 -11.30 -27.28 -0.86
C LEU A 447 -10.61 -28.36 -0.02
N ASN A 448 -11.18 -29.57 0.06
CA ASN A 448 -10.61 -30.68 0.84
C ASN A 448 -9.20 -31.07 0.36
N GLU A 449 -8.94 -30.96 -0.95
CA GLU A 449 -7.61 -31.25 -1.51
C GLU A 449 -6.61 -30.15 -1.16
N ILE A 450 -7.07 -28.89 -1.21
CA ILE A 450 -6.21 -27.74 -0.96
C ILE A 450 -5.87 -27.59 0.52
N LEU A 451 -6.80 -27.90 1.41
CA LEU A 451 -6.58 -27.87 2.86
C LEU A 451 -5.57 -28.93 3.37
N GLN A 452 -5.16 -29.87 2.52
CA GLN A 452 -4.08 -30.84 2.83
C GLN A 452 -2.69 -30.27 2.53
N ILE A 453 -2.59 -29.12 1.87
CA ILE A 453 -1.32 -28.48 1.54
C ILE A 453 -0.87 -27.66 2.75
N GLU A 454 0.37 -27.84 3.19
CA GLU A 454 0.97 -27.02 4.24
C GLU A 454 1.06 -25.54 3.83
N ASN A 455 0.92 -24.63 4.79
CA ASN A 455 1.02 -23.18 4.59
C ASN A 455 -0.02 -22.60 3.61
N VAL A 456 -1.18 -23.23 3.50
CA VAL A 456 -2.32 -22.74 2.71
C VAL A 456 -3.47 -22.37 3.65
N PHE A 457 -3.98 -21.14 3.52
CA PHE A 457 -5.01 -20.56 4.40
C PHE A 457 -6.22 -20.15 3.56
N VAL A 458 -7.40 -20.68 3.91
CA VAL A 458 -8.63 -20.46 3.15
C VAL A 458 -9.52 -19.47 3.89
N HIS A 459 -9.93 -18.42 3.19
CA HIS A 459 -10.87 -17.41 3.68
C HIS A 459 -12.13 -17.39 2.83
N ILE A 460 -13.24 -17.91 3.38
CA ILE A 460 -14.56 -17.84 2.78
C ILE A 460 -15.29 -16.61 3.32
N TYR A 461 -15.84 -15.78 2.42
CA TYR A 461 -16.43 -14.51 2.82
C TYR A 461 -17.84 -14.63 3.43
N GLY A 462 -18.47 -15.80 3.33
CA GLY A 462 -19.80 -16.03 3.91
C GLY A 462 -20.96 -15.48 3.07
N LYS A 463 -20.74 -15.17 1.79
CA LYS A 463 -21.79 -14.80 0.85
C LYS A 463 -22.61 -16.05 0.51
N LYS A 464 -23.94 -15.99 0.71
CA LYS A 464 -24.83 -17.14 0.50
C LYS A 464 -24.93 -17.55 -0.96
N GLU A 465 -24.95 -16.57 -1.87
CA GLU A 465 -25.12 -16.81 -3.30
C GLU A 465 -23.85 -16.45 -4.08
N THR A 466 -23.58 -17.22 -5.12
CA THR A 466 -22.54 -16.95 -6.11
C THR A 466 -23.15 -16.48 -7.43
N ARG A 467 -22.34 -15.84 -8.26
CA ARG A 467 -22.59 -15.52 -9.68
C ARG A 467 -21.24 -15.35 -10.38
N PRO A 468 -21.19 -15.43 -11.71
CA PRO A 468 -19.94 -15.28 -12.46
C PRO A 468 -19.12 -14.06 -12.01
N GLY A 469 -17.83 -14.29 -11.71
CA GLY A 469 -16.89 -13.25 -11.28
C GLY A 469 -17.10 -12.68 -9.89
N ARG A 470 -18.11 -13.10 -9.12
CA ARG A 470 -18.31 -12.62 -7.73
C ARG A 470 -17.17 -13.13 -6.85
N LYS A 471 -16.49 -12.22 -6.13
CA LYS A 471 -15.47 -12.56 -5.13
C LYS A 471 -16.13 -13.25 -3.93
N MET A 472 -15.87 -14.55 -3.76
CA MET A 472 -16.51 -15.42 -2.76
C MET A 472 -15.56 -15.79 -1.62
N GLY A 473 -14.25 -15.64 -1.83
CA GLY A 473 -13.20 -15.95 -0.89
C GLY A 473 -11.83 -15.65 -1.48
N HIS A 474 -10.79 -15.96 -0.72
CA HIS A 474 -9.43 -16.02 -1.20
C HIS A 474 -8.66 -17.13 -0.49
N ILE A 475 -7.55 -17.53 -1.07
CA ILE A 475 -6.61 -18.49 -0.48
C ILE A 475 -5.25 -17.81 -0.45
N THR A 476 -4.64 -17.73 0.73
CA THR A 476 -3.27 -17.30 0.94
C THR A 476 -2.35 -18.52 0.97
N ILE A 477 -1.20 -18.40 0.32
CA ILE A 477 -0.16 -19.44 0.26
C ILE A 477 1.12 -18.80 0.78
N LEU A 478 1.84 -19.46 1.68
CA LEU A 478 3.14 -19.00 2.18
C LEU A 478 4.24 -19.96 1.73
N SER A 479 5.33 -19.43 1.19
CA SER A 479 6.54 -20.20 0.89
C SER A 479 7.76 -19.28 0.80
N LYS A 480 8.95 -19.80 1.16
CA LYS A 480 10.22 -19.13 0.91
C LYS A 480 10.57 -19.08 -0.57
N GLU A 481 10.09 -20.07 -1.32
CA GLU A 481 10.41 -20.26 -2.74
C GLU A 481 9.30 -19.67 -3.63
N LYS A 482 9.64 -18.65 -4.41
CA LYS A 482 8.69 -18.00 -5.34
C LYS A 482 8.09 -18.98 -6.35
N GLN A 483 8.87 -19.92 -6.84
CA GLN A 483 8.41 -20.92 -7.80
C GLN A 483 7.31 -21.80 -7.20
N GLU A 484 7.42 -22.14 -5.91
CA GLU A 484 6.40 -22.88 -5.20
C GLU A 484 5.11 -22.07 -5.04
N LEU A 485 5.20 -20.77 -4.73
CA LEU A 485 4.03 -19.89 -4.68
C LEU A 485 3.25 -19.89 -6.00
N ILE A 486 3.97 -19.77 -7.13
CA ILE A 486 3.36 -19.79 -8.47
C ILE A 486 2.75 -21.17 -8.78
N HIS A 487 3.47 -22.24 -8.47
CA HIS A 487 2.99 -23.61 -8.67
C HIS A 487 1.68 -23.87 -7.92
N GLN A 488 1.66 -23.57 -6.63
CA GLN A 488 0.48 -23.77 -5.78
C GLN A 488 -0.68 -22.84 -6.17
N ALA A 489 -0.40 -21.58 -6.54
CA ALA A 489 -1.43 -20.67 -7.03
C ALA A 489 -2.14 -21.24 -8.28
N ASN A 490 -1.38 -21.77 -9.24
CA ASN A 490 -1.95 -22.39 -10.43
C ASN A 490 -2.73 -23.69 -10.09
N ARG A 491 -2.22 -24.52 -9.16
CA ARG A 491 -2.92 -25.70 -8.70
C ARG A 491 -4.26 -25.34 -8.05
N ILE A 492 -4.30 -24.35 -7.17
CA ILE A 492 -5.53 -23.88 -6.52
C ILE A 492 -6.55 -23.40 -7.54
N LYS A 493 -6.14 -22.59 -8.53
CA LYS A 493 -7.01 -22.11 -9.62
C LYS A 493 -7.64 -23.25 -10.42
N GLN A 494 -6.93 -24.33 -10.63
CA GLN A 494 -7.42 -25.50 -11.37
C GLN A 494 -8.36 -26.36 -10.51
N THR A 495 -8.04 -26.52 -9.23
CA THR A 495 -8.73 -27.44 -8.30
C THR A 495 -9.99 -26.82 -7.72
N VAL A 496 -9.89 -25.57 -7.18
CA VAL A 496 -11.03 -24.95 -6.48
C VAL A 496 -11.98 -24.27 -7.45
N LYS A 497 -13.26 -24.64 -7.35
CA LYS A 497 -14.36 -24.05 -8.14
C LYS A 497 -15.48 -23.59 -7.22
N VAL A 498 -15.98 -22.40 -7.45
CA VAL A 498 -17.16 -21.88 -6.75
C VAL A 498 -18.35 -21.96 -7.70
N LYS A 499 -19.25 -22.87 -7.41
CA LYS A 499 -20.45 -23.18 -8.22
C LYS A 499 -21.72 -22.85 -7.45
N SER A 500 -22.88 -22.97 -8.07
CA SER A 500 -24.17 -23.00 -7.39
C SER A 500 -24.67 -24.43 -7.26
N VAL A 501 -25.50 -24.68 -6.24
CA VAL A 501 -26.35 -25.88 -6.21
C VAL A 501 -27.19 -25.88 -7.51
N SER A 502 -27.20 -27.02 -8.20
CA SER A 502 -27.99 -27.25 -9.44
C SER A 502 -29.46 -27.37 -9.13
#